data_48e886f91c3b78d88fab0159d5f4d0a5
#
_entry.id   48e886f91c3b78d88fab0159d5f4d0a5
#
_cell.length_a   1.000
_cell.length_b   1.000
_cell.length_c   1.000
_cell.angle_alpha   90.00
_cell.angle_beta   90.00
_cell.angle_gamma   90.00
#
_symmetry.space_group_name_H-M   'P 1'
#
loop_
_entity.id
_entity.type
_entity.pdbx_description
1 polymer ?
#
loop_
_entity_poly.entity_id
_entity_poly.type
_entity_poly.pdbx_seq_one_letter_code
_entity_poly.pdbx_strand_id
1 'polypeptide(L)'
;MNVAEGETVYFLDTSALAKLYHQEQGSEMVEGWAADHTIRLWLSDLARIELHSVFVRKVREGELAEATLQTVLECFREDLRSRFHLVQLTEDILERAISLLLEHGQRRPLRTLDALQIASAGAVESNGLTFVTADRQLFTAASELFLHTINSEVESANR
;
A
#
# COMPACT_ATOMS: atom_id res chain seq x y z
N MET A 1 -6.14 -16.24 0.16
CA MET A 1 -4.99 -16.64 1.02
C MET A 1 -5.39 -16.39 2.46
N ASN A 2 -5.50 -17.43 3.26
CA ASN A 2 -5.98 -17.34 4.64
C ASN A 2 -4.88 -16.83 5.57
N VAL A 3 -5.21 -15.80 6.33
CA VAL A 3 -4.41 -15.32 7.46
C VAL A 3 -4.87 -16.05 8.73
N ALA A 4 -3.94 -16.44 9.62
CA ALA A 4 -4.30 -17.12 10.86
C ALA A 4 -5.14 -16.19 11.76
N GLU A 5 -6.07 -16.77 12.55
CA GLU A 5 -6.88 -16.00 13.49
C GLU A 5 -5.97 -15.29 14.52
N GLY A 6 -6.14 -13.98 14.67
CA GLY A 6 -5.40 -13.16 15.63
C GLY A 6 -4.13 -12.48 15.07
N GLU A 7 -3.77 -12.70 13.80
CA GLU A 7 -2.67 -11.94 13.18
C GLU A 7 -3.12 -10.53 12.79
N THR A 8 -2.28 -9.53 13.07
CA THR A 8 -2.49 -8.16 12.62
C THR A 8 -2.02 -8.04 11.17
N VAL A 9 -2.91 -7.59 10.29
CA VAL A 9 -2.68 -7.53 8.85
C VAL A 9 -2.78 -6.09 8.36
N TYR A 10 -1.69 -5.59 7.78
CA TYR A 10 -1.67 -4.29 7.12
C TYR A 10 -1.44 -4.47 5.63
N PHE A 11 -2.31 -3.87 4.84
CA PHE A 11 -2.14 -3.75 3.41
C PHE A 11 -1.63 -2.34 3.10
N LEU A 12 -0.41 -2.24 2.60
CA LEU A 12 0.20 -0.97 2.24
C LEU A 12 -0.04 -0.69 0.75
N ASP A 13 -0.61 0.46 0.45
CA ASP A 13 -0.53 0.97 -0.92
C ASP A 13 0.89 1.47 -1.23
N THR A 14 1.17 1.81 -2.47
CA THR A 14 2.52 2.21 -2.88
C THR A 14 2.97 3.51 -2.23
N SER A 15 2.06 4.42 -1.88
CA SER A 15 2.42 5.68 -1.22
C SER A 15 2.88 5.47 0.23
N ALA A 16 2.26 4.53 0.94
CA ALA A 16 2.69 4.13 2.27
C ALA A 16 3.98 3.29 2.22
N LEU A 17 4.07 2.36 1.26
CA LEU A 17 5.24 1.50 1.06
C LEU A 17 6.52 2.31 0.79
N ALA A 18 6.44 3.39 -0.01
CA ALA A 18 7.59 4.23 -0.35
C ALA A 18 8.31 4.81 0.87
N LYS A 19 7.58 4.98 1.98
CA LYS A 19 8.09 5.51 3.26
C LYS A 19 9.12 4.62 3.95
N LEU A 20 9.19 3.33 3.58
CA LEU A 20 10.23 2.41 4.06
C LEU A 20 11.58 2.64 3.39
N TYR A 21 11.61 3.33 2.25
CA TYR A 21 12.80 3.49 1.41
C TYR A 21 13.22 4.93 1.19
N HIS A 22 12.41 5.88 1.63
CA HIS A 22 12.70 7.30 1.56
C HIS A 22 12.09 8.00 2.77
N GLN A 23 12.94 8.67 3.55
CA GLN A 23 12.52 9.32 4.79
C GLN A 23 11.61 10.52 4.49
N GLU A 24 10.38 10.45 4.95
CA GLU A 24 9.37 11.49 4.82
C GLU A 24 8.36 11.43 5.98
N GLN A 25 7.38 12.31 6.01
CA GLN A 25 6.36 12.31 7.06
C GLN A 25 5.66 10.93 7.13
N GLY A 26 5.61 10.34 8.32
CA GLY A 26 5.00 9.03 8.57
C GLY A 26 5.92 7.82 8.36
N SER A 27 7.18 8.01 7.94
CA SER A 27 8.15 6.92 7.79
C SER A 27 8.34 6.13 9.07
N GLU A 28 8.54 6.80 10.22
CA GLU A 28 8.73 6.13 11.52
C GLU A 28 7.59 5.17 11.87
N MET A 29 6.36 5.53 11.53
CA MET A 29 5.19 4.69 11.77
C MET A 29 5.23 3.42 10.91
N VAL A 30 5.49 3.55 9.61
CA VAL A 30 5.54 2.41 8.69
C VAL A 30 6.75 1.52 8.98
N GLU A 31 7.90 2.11 9.32
CA GLU A 31 9.10 1.39 9.78
C GLU A 31 8.84 0.60 11.07
N GLY A 32 8.10 1.19 12.02
CA GLY A 32 7.69 0.52 13.25
C GLY A 32 6.86 -0.73 12.98
N TRP A 33 5.89 -0.66 12.06
CA TRP A 33 5.12 -1.84 11.65
C TRP A 33 5.96 -2.88 10.91
N ALA A 34 6.89 -2.44 10.08
CA ALA A 34 7.78 -3.34 9.37
C ALA A 34 8.81 -4.04 10.29
N ALA A 35 9.13 -3.46 11.44
CA ALA A 35 9.99 -4.05 12.46
C ALA A 35 9.24 -5.01 13.39
N ASP A 36 7.91 -4.92 13.47
CA ASP A 36 7.08 -5.79 14.31
C ASP A 36 6.75 -7.10 13.60
N HIS A 37 7.34 -8.19 14.08
CA HIS A 37 7.14 -9.53 13.50
C HIS A 37 5.74 -10.11 13.73
N THR A 38 4.92 -9.49 14.55
CA THR A 38 3.52 -9.88 14.74
C THR A 38 2.60 -9.30 13.67
N ILE A 39 3.09 -8.34 12.88
CA ILE A 39 2.36 -7.69 11.81
C ILE A 39 2.71 -8.33 10.47
N ARG A 40 1.69 -8.72 9.72
CA ARG A 40 1.82 -9.20 8.33
C ARG A 40 1.59 -8.05 7.36
N LEU A 41 2.61 -7.74 6.57
CA LEU A 41 2.55 -6.70 5.55
C LEU A 41 2.20 -7.29 4.19
N TRP A 42 1.09 -6.81 3.64
CA TRP A 42 0.58 -7.21 2.32
C TRP A 42 0.67 -6.07 1.33
N LEU A 43 0.95 -6.41 0.08
CA LEU A 43 1.04 -5.49 -1.05
C LEU A 43 0.28 -6.05 -2.24
N SER A 44 -0.21 -5.18 -3.12
CA SER A 44 -0.57 -5.59 -4.47
C SER A 44 0.70 -5.86 -5.29
N ASP A 45 0.64 -6.80 -6.23
CA ASP A 45 1.71 -7.02 -7.21
C ASP A 45 2.00 -5.78 -8.07
N LEU A 46 1.04 -4.83 -8.13
CA LEU A 46 1.25 -3.48 -8.70
C LEU A 46 2.39 -2.72 -8.05
N ALA A 47 2.63 -2.92 -6.74
CA ALA A 47 3.69 -2.23 -6.01
C ALA A 47 5.06 -2.44 -6.65
N ARG A 48 5.26 -3.55 -7.35
CA ARG A 48 6.51 -3.84 -8.07
C ARG A 48 6.81 -2.82 -9.16
N ILE A 49 5.81 -2.36 -9.90
CA ILE A 49 6.01 -1.36 -10.94
C ILE A 49 5.80 0.07 -10.41
N GLU A 50 4.82 0.26 -9.53
CA GLU A 50 4.50 1.58 -9.01
C GLU A 50 5.66 2.17 -8.19
N LEU A 51 6.32 1.35 -7.34
CA LEU A 51 7.44 1.82 -6.53
C LEU A 51 8.63 2.25 -7.40
N HIS A 52 8.92 1.53 -8.49
CA HIS A 52 9.92 1.97 -9.47
C HIS A 52 9.55 3.33 -10.08
N SER A 53 8.28 3.51 -10.45
CA SER A 53 7.78 4.78 -10.98
C SER A 53 7.91 5.92 -9.96
N VAL A 54 7.60 5.67 -8.69
CA VAL A 54 7.75 6.65 -7.60
C VAL A 54 9.20 7.09 -7.48
N PHE A 55 10.16 6.17 -7.40
CA PHE A 55 11.57 6.53 -7.20
C PHE A 55 12.23 7.15 -8.43
N VAL A 56 11.87 6.73 -9.64
CA VAL A 56 12.30 7.42 -10.86
C VAL A 56 11.80 8.86 -10.90
N ARG A 57 10.56 9.10 -10.46
CA ARG A 57 10.02 10.46 -10.33
C ARG A 57 10.78 11.26 -9.28
N LYS A 58 11.06 10.70 -8.09
CA LYS A 58 11.82 11.38 -7.04
C LYS A 58 13.22 11.79 -7.50
N VAL A 59 13.88 10.97 -8.32
CA VAL A 59 15.17 11.36 -8.93
C VAL A 59 14.99 12.53 -9.89
N ARG A 60 14.01 12.49 -10.76
CA ARG A 60 13.71 13.56 -11.73
C ARG A 60 13.37 14.89 -11.03
N GLU A 61 12.70 14.82 -9.88
CA GLU A 61 12.30 15.98 -9.07
C GLU A 61 13.42 16.45 -8.12
N GLY A 62 14.55 15.74 -8.07
CA GLY A 62 15.71 16.09 -7.24
C GLY A 62 15.55 15.73 -5.75
N GLU A 63 14.53 14.97 -5.40
CA GLU A 63 14.28 14.49 -4.03
C GLU A 63 15.17 13.30 -3.65
N LEU A 64 15.64 12.55 -4.65
CA LEU A 64 16.52 11.39 -4.48
C LEU A 64 17.73 11.53 -5.44
N ALA A 65 18.93 11.28 -4.91
CA ALA A 65 20.13 11.24 -5.76
C ALA A 65 20.08 10.01 -6.70
N GLU A 66 20.45 10.20 -7.97
CA GLU A 66 20.49 9.12 -8.97
C GLU A 66 21.34 7.93 -8.49
N ALA A 67 22.47 8.21 -7.85
CA ALA A 67 23.37 7.20 -7.30
C ALA A 67 22.70 6.30 -6.21
N THR A 68 21.66 6.83 -5.55
CA THR A 68 20.93 6.10 -4.48
C THR A 68 19.81 5.22 -5.05
N LEU A 69 19.30 5.53 -6.25
CA LEU A 69 18.17 4.83 -6.84
C LEU A 69 18.36 3.32 -6.90
N GLN A 70 19.53 2.88 -7.39
CA GLN A 70 19.80 1.45 -7.56
C GLN A 70 19.80 0.72 -6.22
N THR A 71 20.40 1.31 -5.18
CA THR A 71 20.42 0.74 -3.82
C THR A 71 19.02 0.59 -3.24
N VAL A 72 18.18 1.62 -3.38
CA VAL A 72 16.78 1.60 -2.92
C VAL A 72 16.00 0.47 -3.60
N LEU A 73 16.13 0.35 -4.91
CA LEU A 73 15.42 -0.69 -5.67
C LEU A 73 15.93 -2.11 -5.36
N GLU A 74 17.21 -2.27 -5.03
CA GLU A 74 17.78 -3.54 -4.56
C GLU A 74 17.23 -3.93 -3.19
N CYS A 75 17.22 -3.02 -2.22
CA CYS A 75 16.58 -3.25 -0.91
C CYS A 75 15.12 -3.68 -1.06
N PHE A 76 14.36 -2.98 -1.90
CA PHE A 76 12.97 -3.36 -2.16
C PHE A 76 12.82 -4.77 -2.74
N ARG A 77 13.68 -5.17 -3.69
CA ARG A 77 13.66 -6.53 -4.26
C ARG A 77 13.95 -7.62 -3.22
N GLU A 78 14.83 -7.34 -2.27
CA GLU A 78 15.14 -8.25 -1.16
C GLU A 78 13.94 -8.36 -0.21
N ASP A 79 13.32 -7.25 0.14
CA ASP A 79 12.13 -7.22 0.99
C ASP A 79 10.93 -7.92 0.34
N LEU A 80 10.76 -7.83 -0.98
CA LEU A 80 9.74 -8.59 -1.71
C LEU A 80 9.88 -10.11 -1.56
N ARG A 81 11.08 -10.61 -1.30
CA ARG A 81 11.34 -12.05 -1.13
C ARG A 81 11.17 -12.54 0.29
N SER A 82 11.34 -11.66 1.27
CA SER A 82 11.50 -12.05 2.67
C SER A 82 10.49 -11.43 3.64
N ARG A 83 9.90 -10.28 3.28
CA ARG A 83 9.11 -9.47 4.21
C ARG A 83 7.65 -9.34 3.83
N PHE A 84 7.35 -9.24 2.54
CA PHE A 84 6.01 -8.90 2.06
C PHE A 84 5.26 -10.12 1.52
N HIS A 85 3.96 -10.13 1.79
CA HIS A 85 3.01 -11.00 1.12
C HIS A 85 2.42 -10.27 -0.09
N LEU A 86 2.38 -10.92 -1.25
CA LEU A 86 1.90 -10.30 -2.48
C LEU A 86 0.53 -10.84 -2.88
N VAL A 87 -0.37 -9.93 -3.18
CA VAL A 87 -1.63 -10.25 -3.87
C VAL A 87 -1.39 -10.12 -5.37
N GLN A 88 -1.45 -11.25 -6.07
CA GLN A 88 -1.32 -11.28 -7.53
C GLN A 88 -2.52 -10.65 -8.21
N LEU A 89 -2.29 -9.93 -9.31
CA LEU A 89 -3.37 -9.41 -10.15
C LEU A 89 -4.01 -10.54 -10.95
N THR A 90 -5.16 -10.97 -10.48
CA THR A 90 -5.98 -11.99 -11.15
C THR A 90 -7.16 -11.36 -11.88
N GLU A 91 -7.84 -12.13 -12.72
CA GLU A 91 -9.08 -11.71 -13.38
C GLU A 91 -10.12 -11.25 -12.36
N ASP A 92 -10.29 -11.98 -11.25
CA ASP A 92 -11.24 -11.61 -10.18
C ASP A 92 -10.94 -10.22 -9.58
N ILE A 93 -9.66 -9.87 -9.42
CA ILE A 93 -9.26 -8.55 -8.93
C ILE A 93 -9.55 -7.46 -9.96
N LEU A 94 -9.33 -7.74 -11.25
CA LEU A 94 -9.66 -6.81 -12.33
C LEU A 94 -11.17 -6.56 -12.38
N GLU A 95 -11.99 -7.60 -12.36
CA GLU A 95 -13.45 -7.50 -12.33
C GLU A 95 -13.94 -6.75 -11.08
N ARG A 96 -13.33 -7.00 -9.92
CA ARG A 96 -13.66 -6.26 -8.70
C ARG A 96 -13.29 -4.79 -8.82
N ALA A 97 -12.14 -4.45 -9.40
CA ALA A 97 -11.73 -3.06 -9.62
C ALA A 97 -12.68 -2.34 -10.60
N ILE A 98 -13.11 -3.03 -11.67
CA ILE A 98 -14.13 -2.50 -12.61
C ILE A 98 -15.44 -2.21 -11.86
N SER A 99 -15.91 -3.14 -11.03
CA SER A 99 -17.12 -2.96 -10.22
C SER A 99 -17.01 -1.73 -9.31
N LEU A 100 -15.87 -1.57 -8.62
CA LEU A 100 -15.61 -0.40 -7.76
C LEU A 100 -15.64 0.92 -8.54
N LEU A 101 -15.08 0.95 -9.75
CA LEU A 101 -15.12 2.14 -10.63
C LEU A 101 -16.56 2.47 -11.04
N LEU A 102 -17.37 1.48 -11.37
CA LEU A 102 -18.76 1.69 -11.76
C LEU A 102 -19.65 2.10 -10.58
N GLU A 103 -19.45 1.51 -9.41
CA GLU A 103 -20.25 1.76 -8.21
C GLU A 103 -19.92 3.12 -7.55
N HIS A 104 -18.64 3.46 -7.50
CA HIS A 104 -18.13 4.59 -6.73
C HIS A 104 -17.54 5.72 -7.57
N GLY A 105 -16.95 5.42 -8.74
CA GLY A 105 -16.23 6.38 -9.57
C GLY A 105 -17.10 7.53 -10.12
N GLN A 106 -18.42 7.35 -10.24
CA GLN A 106 -19.33 8.41 -10.63
C GLN A 106 -19.57 9.46 -9.54
N ARG A 107 -19.35 9.08 -8.29
CA ARG A 107 -19.60 9.94 -7.12
C ARG A 107 -18.33 10.52 -6.54
N ARG A 108 -17.18 9.93 -6.86
CA ARG A 108 -15.87 10.26 -6.30
C ARG A 108 -14.76 10.09 -7.32
N PRO A 109 -13.67 10.85 -7.19
CA PRO A 109 -12.49 10.65 -8.01
C PRO A 109 -11.76 9.36 -7.57
N LEU A 110 -12.19 8.21 -8.10
CA LEU A 110 -11.50 6.93 -7.94
C LEU A 110 -10.72 6.64 -9.23
N ARG A 111 -9.40 6.57 -9.14
CA ARG A 111 -8.53 6.28 -10.29
C ARG A 111 -8.41 4.78 -10.50
N THR A 112 -7.99 4.37 -11.70
CA THR A 112 -7.80 2.95 -12.03
C THR A 112 -6.86 2.25 -11.05
N LEU A 113 -5.71 2.86 -10.72
CA LEU A 113 -4.75 2.27 -9.78
C LEU A 113 -5.31 2.20 -8.35
N ASP A 114 -6.08 3.20 -7.93
CA ASP A 114 -6.75 3.22 -6.63
C ASP A 114 -7.75 2.06 -6.51
N ALA A 115 -8.55 1.83 -7.56
CA ALA A 115 -9.51 0.72 -7.61
C ALA A 115 -8.80 -0.65 -7.56
N LEU A 116 -7.67 -0.79 -8.25
CA LEU A 116 -6.85 -2.02 -8.21
C LEU A 116 -6.21 -2.25 -6.83
N GLN A 117 -5.73 -1.22 -6.16
CA GLN A 117 -5.19 -1.31 -4.80
C GLN A 117 -6.28 -1.74 -3.81
N ILE A 118 -7.47 -1.12 -3.88
CA ILE A 118 -8.62 -1.47 -3.04
C ILE A 118 -9.09 -2.90 -3.32
N ALA A 119 -9.22 -3.29 -4.60
CA ALA A 119 -9.62 -4.64 -4.97
C ALA A 119 -8.61 -5.69 -4.49
N SER A 120 -7.31 -5.39 -4.60
CA SER A 120 -6.25 -6.27 -4.10
C SER A 120 -6.31 -6.44 -2.58
N ALA A 121 -6.51 -5.35 -1.83
CA ALA A 121 -6.67 -5.41 -0.39
C ALA A 121 -7.89 -6.25 0.02
N GLY A 122 -9.01 -6.09 -0.69
CA GLY A 122 -10.24 -6.85 -0.46
C GLY A 122 -10.12 -8.36 -0.75
N ALA A 123 -9.10 -8.78 -1.49
CA ALA A 123 -8.81 -10.20 -1.75
C ALA A 123 -8.00 -10.88 -0.63
N VAL A 124 -7.50 -10.12 0.34
CA VAL A 124 -6.82 -10.67 1.52
C VAL A 124 -7.88 -11.13 2.52
N GLU A 125 -8.00 -12.43 2.70
CA GLU A 125 -8.94 -13.04 3.66
C GLU A 125 -8.44 -12.83 5.09
N SER A 126 -8.85 -11.72 5.71
CA SER A 126 -8.51 -11.38 7.09
C SER A 126 -9.69 -10.69 7.78
N ASN A 127 -9.97 -11.09 9.02
CA ASN A 127 -11.03 -10.49 9.84
C ASN A 127 -10.66 -9.09 10.40
N GLY A 128 -9.46 -8.60 10.16
CA GLY A 128 -8.95 -7.35 10.72
C GLY A 128 -7.92 -6.66 9.84
N LEU A 129 -8.08 -6.71 8.52
CA LEU A 129 -7.18 -6.00 7.61
C LEU A 129 -7.29 -4.49 7.82
N THR A 130 -6.14 -3.84 7.99
CA THR A 130 -6.00 -2.39 7.97
C THR A 130 -5.40 -1.95 6.65
N PHE A 131 -6.12 -1.12 5.90
CA PHE A 131 -5.62 -0.49 4.68
C PHE A 131 -4.80 0.75 5.02
N VAL A 132 -3.58 0.86 4.54
CA VAL A 132 -2.65 1.94 4.86
C VAL A 132 -2.25 2.68 3.60
N THR A 133 -2.43 3.99 3.59
CA THR A 133 -2.08 4.88 2.47
C THR A 133 -1.56 6.23 2.96
N ALA A 134 -0.78 6.94 2.15
CA ALA A 134 -0.46 8.35 2.33
C ALA A 134 -1.30 9.25 1.39
N ASP A 135 -1.97 8.68 0.40
CA ASP A 135 -2.85 9.42 -0.50
C ASP A 135 -4.20 9.73 0.16
N ARG A 136 -4.52 11.01 0.34
CA ARG A 136 -5.77 11.46 0.98
C ARG A 136 -7.03 11.07 0.19
N GLN A 137 -6.96 11.04 -1.13
CA GLN A 137 -8.10 10.64 -1.96
C GLN A 137 -8.36 9.15 -1.83
N LEU A 138 -7.29 8.35 -1.90
CA LEU A 138 -7.36 6.91 -1.69
C LEU A 138 -7.80 6.56 -0.26
N PHE A 139 -7.30 7.29 0.76
CA PHE A 139 -7.75 7.15 2.15
C PHE A 139 -9.26 7.33 2.27
N THR A 140 -9.80 8.41 1.69
CA THR A 140 -11.25 8.69 1.74
C THR A 140 -12.05 7.57 1.06
N ALA A 141 -11.61 7.10 -0.11
CA ALA A 141 -12.28 6.01 -0.81
C ALA A 141 -12.22 4.68 -0.04
N ALA A 142 -11.05 4.34 0.50
CA ALA A 142 -10.84 3.10 1.25
C ALA A 142 -11.60 3.08 2.59
N SER A 143 -11.69 4.22 3.28
CA SER A 143 -12.40 4.35 4.57
C SER A 143 -13.89 4.01 4.51
N GLU A 144 -14.48 4.03 3.33
CA GLU A 144 -15.88 3.66 3.14
C GLU A 144 -16.09 2.18 2.84
N LEU A 145 -15.02 1.51 2.41
CA LEU A 145 -15.03 0.12 1.98
C LEU A 145 -14.40 -0.81 3.03
N PHE A 146 -13.51 -0.30 3.86
CA PHE A 146 -12.82 -1.04 4.91
C PHE A 146 -13.12 -0.45 6.29
N LEU A 147 -13.27 -1.33 7.28
CA LEU A 147 -13.49 -0.93 8.68
C LEU A 147 -12.27 -0.21 9.27
N HIS A 148 -11.07 -0.59 8.85
CA HIS A 148 -9.83 -0.03 9.34
C HIS A 148 -9.00 0.55 8.19
N THR A 149 -8.81 1.86 8.22
CA THR A 149 -7.98 2.58 7.25
C THR A 149 -7.13 3.61 7.98
N ILE A 150 -5.83 3.64 7.67
CA ILE A 150 -4.87 4.57 8.26
C ILE A 150 -4.27 5.44 7.15
N ASN A 151 -4.23 6.76 7.39
CA ASN A 151 -3.40 7.65 6.60
C ASN A 151 -2.05 7.81 7.30
N SER A 152 -0.96 7.34 6.67
CA SER A 152 0.37 7.33 7.25
C SER A 152 1.02 8.72 7.40
N GLU A 153 0.41 9.77 6.86
CA GLU A 153 0.86 11.16 7.05
C GLU A 153 0.13 11.89 8.19
N VAL A 154 -0.98 11.33 8.66
CA VAL A 154 -1.74 11.91 9.76
C VAL A 154 -1.35 11.16 11.03
N GLU A 155 -0.68 11.84 11.96
CA GLU A 155 -0.46 11.28 13.30
C GLU A 155 -1.80 10.79 13.86
N SER A 156 -1.80 9.57 14.38
CA SER A 156 -2.96 9.03 15.11
C SER A 156 -3.24 9.93 16.29
N ALA A 157 -4.11 10.91 16.11
CA ALA A 157 -4.67 11.68 17.21
C ALA A 157 -5.66 10.79 17.96
N ASN A 158 -5.16 9.73 18.59
CA ASN A 158 -5.86 9.01 19.66
C ASN A 158 -4.90 8.00 20.30
N ARG A 159 -4.31 8.41 21.40
CA ARG A 159 -4.00 7.48 22.49
C ARG A 159 -5.14 7.51 23.50
#